data_5e824f0723678de97a66aef9e454afef
#
_entry.id   5e824f0723678de97a66aef9e454afef
#
_cell.length_a   1.000
_cell.length_b   1.000
_cell.length_c   1.000
_cell.angle_alpha   90.00
_cell.angle_beta   90.00
_cell.angle_gamma   90.00
#
_symmetry.space_group_name_H-M   'P 1'
#
loop_
_entity.id
_entity.type
_entity.pdbx_description
1 polymer ?
#
loop_
_entity_poly.entity_id
_entity_poly.type
_entity_poly.pdbx_seq_one_letter_code
_entity_poly.pdbx_strand_id
1 'polypeptide(L)'
;MKMYTLHYTIQNDQCDYTGRLRDENIFVYFSRLATADGSLSGFYKESMKGKYGYVVSKQSLILTEPIYEDDEITLTTDIGHYSNVIFPRFYYIEKEGRRIGECRSIWTLIDLKRRRITSPKRAGLTLPDNPDLVKEEPETLFTQDDRQLVSTYTVPYSDID
;
A
#
# COMPACT_ATOMS: atom_id res chain seq x y z
N MET A 1 18.14 -0.33 -5.87
CA MET A 1 17.27 0.84 -6.08
C MET A 1 17.21 1.63 -4.77
N LYS A 2 17.17 2.95 -4.78
CA LYS A 2 17.15 3.73 -3.53
C LYS A 2 15.73 3.70 -2.97
N MET A 3 15.56 3.25 -1.73
CA MET A 3 14.28 3.29 -1.03
C MET A 3 13.76 4.73 -0.95
N TYR A 4 12.45 4.90 -1.19
CA TYR A 4 11.80 6.20 -1.07
C TYR A 4 11.29 6.40 0.35
N THR A 5 11.53 7.57 0.90
CA THR A 5 11.26 7.87 2.32
C THR A 5 10.45 9.15 2.46
N LEU A 6 9.49 9.15 3.35
CA LEU A 6 8.72 10.32 3.80
C LEU A 6 8.74 10.41 5.33
N HIS A 7 8.66 11.65 5.83
CA HIS A 7 8.57 11.95 7.25
C HIS A 7 7.21 12.55 7.56
N TYR A 8 6.62 12.12 8.65
CA TYR A 8 5.33 12.61 9.14
C TYR A 8 5.41 12.96 10.61
N THR A 9 4.81 14.08 10.98
CA THR A 9 4.41 14.38 12.36
C THR A 9 2.92 14.08 12.47
N ILE A 10 2.54 13.23 13.39
CA ILE A 10 1.16 12.76 13.55
C ILE A 10 0.30 13.88 14.11
N GLN A 11 -0.81 14.18 13.44
CA GLN A 11 -1.74 15.23 13.80
C GLN A 11 -2.95 14.68 14.57
N ASN A 12 -3.54 15.51 15.41
CA ASN A 12 -4.68 15.16 16.26
C ASN A 12 -5.88 14.58 15.47
N ASP A 13 -6.21 15.16 14.32
CA ASP A 13 -7.32 14.73 13.46
C ASP A 13 -7.14 13.31 12.89
N GLN A 14 -5.93 12.78 12.93
CA GLN A 14 -5.57 11.44 12.48
C GLN A 14 -5.66 10.39 13.59
N CYS A 15 -5.86 10.85 14.82
CA CYS A 15 -5.89 10.03 16.03
C CYS A 15 -7.32 9.71 16.49
N ASP A 16 -7.43 8.69 17.30
CA ASP A 16 -8.65 8.41 18.06
C ASP A 16 -8.71 9.30 19.33
N TYR A 17 -9.76 9.13 20.12
CA TYR A 17 -9.97 9.91 21.36
C TYR A 17 -8.91 9.67 22.45
N THR A 18 -8.07 8.63 22.31
CA THR A 18 -6.93 8.35 23.21
C THR A 18 -5.64 9.01 22.74
N GLY A 19 -5.66 9.69 21.60
CA GLY A 19 -4.48 10.26 20.94
C GLY A 19 -3.67 9.24 20.14
N ARG A 20 -4.15 8.01 19.99
CA ARG A 20 -3.49 6.98 19.18
C ARG A 20 -3.85 7.17 17.70
N LEU A 21 -2.83 7.08 16.83
CA LEU A 21 -3.02 7.08 15.38
C LEU A 21 -3.95 5.92 14.99
N ARG A 22 -5.01 6.23 14.25
CA ARG A 22 -5.93 5.22 13.71
C ARG A 22 -5.25 4.39 12.64
N ASP A 23 -5.45 3.07 12.68
CA ASP A 23 -4.78 2.13 11.79
C ASP A 23 -5.07 2.41 10.30
N GLU A 24 -6.28 2.87 9.96
CA GLU A 24 -6.64 3.26 8.59
C GLU A 24 -5.79 4.40 8.04
N ASN A 25 -5.35 5.34 8.88
CA ASN A 25 -4.48 6.44 8.45
C ASN A 25 -3.07 5.95 8.08
N ILE A 26 -2.59 4.87 8.70
CA ILE A 26 -1.31 4.25 8.33
C ILE A 26 -1.38 3.75 6.87
N PHE A 27 -2.48 3.12 6.49
CA PHE A 27 -2.66 2.65 5.11
C PHE A 27 -2.79 3.80 4.10
N VAL A 28 -3.39 4.92 4.49
CA VAL A 28 -3.40 6.14 3.67
C VAL A 28 -1.97 6.64 3.43
N TYR A 29 -1.14 6.66 4.45
CA TYR A 29 0.27 7.04 4.31
C TYR A 29 1.04 6.11 3.38
N PHE A 30 0.82 4.80 3.48
CA PHE A 30 1.43 3.83 2.56
C PHE A 30 1.01 4.06 1.12
N SER A 31 -0.27 4.37 0.88
CA SER A 31 -0.75 4.69 -0.47
C SER A 31 -0.11 5.95 -1.03
N ARG A 32 0.04 6.99 -0.22
CA ARG A 32 0.74 8.23 -0.63
C ARG A 32 2.21 7.97 -0.94
N LEU A 33 2.88 7.19 -0.08
CA LEU A 33 4.27 6.81 -0.26
C LEU A 33 4.47 5.99 -1.55
N ALA A 34 3.59 5.01 -1.80
CA ALA A 34 3.61 4.19 -3.02
C ALA A 34 3.39 5.03 -4.29
N THR A 35 2.48 6.00 -4.24
CA THR A 35 2.19 6.89 -5.37
C THR A 35 3.39 7.77 -5.70
N ALA A 36 4.01 8.36 -4.67
CA ALA A 36 5.19 9.21 -4.83
C ALA A 36 6.38 8.41 -5.40
N ASP A 37 6.68 7.25 -4.82
CA ASP A 37 7.73 6.36 -5.31
C ASP A 37 7.44 5.83 -6.71
N GLY A 38 6.19 5.43 -6.99
CA GLY A 38 5.77 4.92 -8.29
C GLY A 38 6.00 5.90 -9.43
N SER A 39 5.83 7.20 -9.18
CA SER A 39 6.11 8.26 -10.14
C SER A 39 7.61 8.41 -10.44
N LEU A 40 8.46 8.19 -9.44
CA LEU A 40 9.92 8.28 -9.57
C LEU A 40 10.55 7.01 -10.15
N SER A 41 9.99 5.85 -9.79
CA SER A 41 10.52 4.53 -10.15
C SER A 41 10.00 3.98 -11.49
N GLY A 42 9.14 4.73 -12.19
CA GLY A 42 8.62 4.33 -13.51
C GLY A 42 7.39 3.41 -13.46
N PHE A 43 6.84 3.13 -12.28
CA PHE A 43 5.60 2.36 -12.13
C PHE A 43 4.35 3.18 -12.44
N TYR A 44 4.44 4.49 -12.41
CA TYR A 44 3.34 5.40 -12.76
C TYR A 44 3.80 6.45 -13.75
N LYS A 45 2.93 6.76 -14.72
CA LYS A 45 3.07 7.89 -15.65
C LYS A 45 1.76 8.66 -15.72
N GLU A 46 1.83 9.98 -15.91
CA GLU A 46 0.63 10.83 -16.02
C GLU A 46 -0.33 10.37 -17.12
N SER A 47 0.18 9.75 -18.20
CA SER A 47 -0.62 9.16 -19.29
C SER A 47 -1.56 8.03 -18.84
N MET A 48 -1.35 7.47 -17.66
CA MET A 48 -2.21 6.43 -17.07
C MET A 48 -3.45 7.01 -16.41
N LYS A 49 -3.42 8.27 -16.00
CA LYS A 49 -4.50 8.92 -15.25
C LYS A 49 -5.86 8.72 -15.93
N GLY A 50 -6.84 8.24 -15.19
CA GLY A 50 -8.18 7.94 -15.66
C GLY A 50 -8.30 6.73 -16.59
N LYS A 51 -7.21 6.05 -16.94
CA LYS A 51 -7.18 4.86 -17.81
C LYS A 51 -6.77 3.60 -17.10
N TYR A 52 -5.72 3.72 -16.27
CA TYR A 52 -5.13 2.62 -15.53
C TYR A 52 -4.90 3.04 -14.09
N GLY A 53 -4.96 2.09 -13.17
CA GLY A 53 -4.68 2.34 -11.77
C GLY A 53 -4.14 1.09 -11.08
N TYR A 54 -3.30 1.29 -10.08
CA TYR A 54 -2.91 0.22 -9.18
C TYR A 54 -3.94 0.11 -8.06
N VAL A 55 -4.36 -1.11 -7.79
CA VAL A 55 -5.21 -1.45 -6.65
C VAL A 55 -4.48 -2.40 -5.71
N VAL A 56 -4.66 -2.20 -4.44
CA VAL A 56 -4.17 -3.10 -3.41
C VAL A 56 -5.12 -4.31 -3.36
N SER A 57 -4.57 -5.50 -3.58
CA SER A 57 -5.32 -6.76 -3.48
C SER A 57 -5.14 -7.45 -2.14
N LYS A 58 -4.02 -7.19 -1.48
CA LYS A 58 -3.68 -7.74 -0.16
C LYS A 58 -2.74 -6.80 0.57
N GLN A 59 -2.95 -6.67 1.88
CA GLN A 59 -2.10 -5.88 2.74
C GLN A 59 -2.07 -6.47 4.15
N SER A 60 -0.88 -6.55 4.75
CA SER A 60 -0.66 -7.05 6.10
C SER A 60 0.30 -6.13 6.84
N LEU A 61 -0.12 -5.59 7.97
CA LEU A 61 0.64 -4.70 8.83
C LEU A 61 0.96 -5.39 10.15
N ILE A 62 2.23 -5.36 10.55
CA ILE A 62 2.68 -5.69 11.90
C ILE A 62 3.21 -4.41 12.52
N LEU A 63 2.64 -4.00 13.64
CA LEU A 63 3.06 -2.84 14.42
C LEU A 63 3.43 -3.30 15.83
N THR A 64 4.65 -3.04 16.27
CA THR A 64 5.17 -3.54 17.55
C THR A 64 4.90 -2.58 18.71
N GLU A 65 4.62 -1.32 18.41
CA GLU A 65 4.23 -0.32 19.41
C GLU A 65 3.24 0.68 18.80
N PRO A 66 2.34 1.27 19.61
CA PRO A 66 1.40 2.27 19.12
C PRO A 66 2.10 3.58 18.74
N ILE A 67 1.47 4.29 17.81
CA ILE A 67 1.89 5.63 17.38
C ILE A 67 0.88 6.62 17.93
N TYR A 68 1.35 7.74 18.45
CA TYR A 68 0.52 8.76 19.09
C TYR A 68 0.62 10.11 18.40
N GLU A 69 -0.28 11.02 18.76
CA GLU A 69 -0.21 12.44 18.41
C GLU A 69 1.17 13.01 18.74
N ASP A 70 1.67 13.90 17.89
CA ASP A 70 2.99 14.52 17.94
C ASP A 70 4.19 13.58 17.73
N ASP A 71 3.98 12.27 17.59
CA ASP A 71 5.05 11.38 17.19
C ASP A 71 5.58 11.75 15.80
N GLU A 72 6.90 11.74 15.67
CA GLU A 72 7.58 11.84 14.38
C GLU A 72 7.91 10.43 13.87
N ILE A 73 7.37 10.07 12.73
CA ILE A 73 7.63 8.79 12.09
C ILE A 73 8.29 8.95 10.72
N THR A 74 9.13 8.01 10.41
CA THR A 74 9.75 7.88 9.09
C THR A 74 9.16 6.67 8.39
N LEU A 75 8.60 6.87 7.21
CA LEU A 75 8.05 5.81 6.37
C LEU A 75 8.95 5.60 5.17
N THR A 76 9.31 4.35 4.95
CA THR A 76 10.15 3.95 3.81
C THR A 76 9.44 2.86 3.03
N THR A 77 9.56 2.89 1.70
CA THR A 77 9.00 1.85 0.83
C THR A 77 10.06 1.24 -0.06
N ASP A 78 9.87 -0.04 -0.35
CA ASP A 78 10.66 -0.80 -1.30
C ASP A 78 9.77 -1.66 -2.19
N ILE A 79 10.22 -1.95 -3.41
CA ILE A 79 9.49 -2.76 -4.37
C ILE A 79 10.03 -4.17 -4.31
N GLY A 80 9.13 -5.14 -4.14
CA GLY A 80 9.47 -6.55 -4.21
C GLY A 80 9.59 -7.04 -5.65
N HIS A 81 10.09 -8.26 -5.80
CA HIS A 81 10.19 -8.93 -7.09
C HIS A 81 8.80 -9.10 -7.72
N TYR A 82 8.56 -8.45 -8.83
CA TYR A 82 7.24 -8.39 -9.47
C TYR A 82 7.13 -9.26 -10.72
N SER A 83 5.90 -9.61 -11.05
CA SER A 83 5.51 -10.29 -12.29
C SER A 83 4.74 -9.34 -13.22
N ASN A 84 4.15 -9.88 -14.29
CA ASN A 84 3.33 -9.07 -15.20
C ASN A 84 2.06 -8.48 -14.56
N VAL A 85 1.58 -9.02 -13.44
CA VAL A 85 0.29 -8.65 -12.85
C VAL A 85 0.33 -8.53 -11.33
N ILE A 86 1.41 -8.94 -10.68
CA ILE A 86 1.58 -8.94 -9.23
C ILE A 86 2.78 -8.07 -8.89
N PHE A 87 2.56 -7.06 -8.07
CA PHE A 87 3.55 -6.06 -7.67
C PHE A 87 3.63 -6.00 -6.14
N PRO A 88 4.51 -6.83 -5.53
CA PRO A 88 4.75 -6.76 -4.09
C PRO A 88 5.40 -5.44 -3.72
N ARG A 89 5.01 -4.89 -2.59
CA ARG A 89 5.59 -3.67 -2.02
C ARG A 89 5.67 -3.78 -0.51
N PHE A 90 6.80 -3.39 0.02
CA PHE A 90 7.11 -3.38 1.43
C PHE A 90 7.12 -1.95 1.95
N TYR A 91 6.68 -1.77 3.17
CA TYR A 91 6.76 -0.50 3.87
C TYR A 91 7.32 -0.73 5.27
N TYR A 92 8.09 0.22 5.72
CA TYR A 92 8.72 0.19 7.02
C TYR A 92 8.38 1.47 7.75
N ILE A 93 8.08 1.34 9.04
CA ILE A 93 7.79 2.45 9.93
C ILE A 93 8.91 2.52 10.96
N GLU A 94 9.54 3.69 11.06
CA GLU A 94 10.55 3.97 12.06
C GLU A 94 10.10 5.14 12.93
N LYS A 95 10.38 5.05 14.22
CA LYS A 95 10.20 6.08 15.22
C LYS A 95 11.46 6.14 16.07
N GLU A 96 12.01 7.34 16.27
CA GLU A 96 13.25 7.54 17.05
C GLU A 96 14.42 6.65 16.57
N GLY A 97 14.53 6.44 15.25
CA GLY A 97 15.57 5.61 14.65
C GLY A 97 15.40 4.10 14.84
N ARG A 98 14.28 3.64 15.42
CA ARG A 98 13.96 2.22 15.59
C ARG A 98 12.81 1.82 14.68
N ARG A 99 12.90 0.63 14.09
CA ARG A 99 11.80 0.06 13.33
C ARG A 99 10.71 -0.41 14.29
N ILE A 100 9.52 0.14 14.14
CA ILE A 100 8.33 -0.17 14.94
C ILE A 100 7.22 -0.83 14.13
N GLY A 101 7.34 -0.86 12.81
CA GLY A 101 6.33 -1.49 11.97
C GLY A 101 6.85 -1.91 10.61
N GLU A 102 6.18 -2.91 10.07
CA GLU A 102 6.41 -3.44 8.73
C GLU A 102 5.06 -3.77 8.08
N CYS A 103 4.89 -3.36 6.83
CA CYS A 103 3.73 -3.73 6.05
C CYS A 103 4.15 -4.38 4.73
N ARG A 104 3.47 -5.45 4.39
CA ARG A 104 3.60 -6.16 3.12
C ARG A 104 2.32 -6.01 2.33
N SER A 105 2.43 -5.63 1.08
CA SER A 105 1.27 -5.47 0.21
C SER A 105 1.48 -6.09 -1.16
N ILE A 106 0.38 -6.49 -1.77
CA ILE A 106 0.33 -6.87 -3.19
C ILE A 106 -0.54 -5.86 -3.91
N TRP A 107 0.02 -5.30 -4.96
CA TRP A 107 -0.67 -4.42 -5.88
C TRP A 107 -0.89 -5.11 -7.22
N THR A 108 -1.96 -4.72 -7.89
CA THR A 108 -2.33 -5.22 -9.22
C THR A 108 -2.72 -4.04 -10.09
N LEU A 109 -2.24 -4.03 -11.35
CA LEU A 109 -2.60 -3.00 -12.31
C LEU A 109 -3.92 -3.36 -12.99
N ILE A 110 -4.85 -2.41 -13.02
CA ILE A 110 -6.16 -2.58 -13.66
C ILE A 110 -6.37 -1.55 -14.79
N ASP A 111 -7.10 -1.98 -15.81
CA ASP A 111 -7.70 -1.12 -16.82
C ASP A 111 -9.05 -0.64 -16.27
N LEU A 112 -9.14 0.65 -15.96
CA LEU A 112 -10.32 1.25 -15.30
C LEU A 112 -11.58 1.19 -16.19
N LYS A 113 -11.43 1.31 -17.51
CA LYS A 113 -12.53 1.23 -18.45
C LYS A 113 -13.06 -0.19 -18.59
N ARG A 114 -12.15 -1.15 -18.72
CA ARG A 114 -12.50 -2.56 -18.91
C ARG A 114 -12.75 -3.29 -17.59
N ARG A 115 -12.38 -2.68 -16.47
CA ARG A 115 -12.43 -3.28 -15.11
C ARG A 115 -11.76 -4.65 -15.05
N ARG A 116 -10.57 -4.74 -15.64
CA ARG A 116 -9.78 -5.98 -15.72
C ARG A 116 -8.33 -5.75 -15.36
N ILE A 117 -7.72 -6.79 -14.81
CA ILE A 117 -6.27 -6.83 -14.62
C ILE A 117 -5.59 -6.65 -15.97
N THR A 118 -4.55 -5.84 -16.00
CA THR A 118 -3.75 -5.58 -17.19
C THR A 118 -2.26 -5.65 -16.88
N SER A 119 -1.44 -5.73 -17.92
CA SER A 119 0.02 -5.72 -17.74
C SER A 119 0.60 -4.33 -17.95
N PRO A 120 1.77 -4.02 -17.35
CA PRO A 120 2.48 -2.78 -17.58
C PRO A 120 2.70 -2.46 -19.06
N LYS A 121 3.07 -3.46 -19.84
CA LYS A 121 3.29 -3.30 -21.29
C LYS A 121 2.04 -2.77 -22.00
N ARG A 122 0.85 -3.28 -21.65
CA ARG A 122 -0.42 -2.78 -22.21
C ARG A 122 -0.77 -1.37 -21.75
N ALA A 123 -0.33 -0.98 -20.57
CA ALA A 123 -0.48 0.37 -20.04
C ALA A 123 0.60 1.34 -20.57
N GLY A 124 1.50 0.89 -21.43
CA GLY A 124 2.58 1.72 -21.98
C GLY A 124 3.73 1.97 -21.01
N LEU A 125 3.86 1.11 -19.99
CA LEU A 125 4.95 1.17 -19.03
C LEU A 125 6.09 0.25 -19.45
N THR A 126 7.32 0.76 -19.31
CA THR A 126 8.55 -0.02 -19.33
C THR A 126 9.09 0.01 -17.91
N LEU A 127 8.92 -1.10 -17.20
CA LEU A 127 9.41 -1.21 -15.84
C LEU A 127 10.91 -1.51 -15.83
N PRO A 128 11.65 -1.09 -14.78
CA PRO A 128 13.04 -1.47 -14.62
C PRO A 128 13.18 -2.99 -14.43
N ASP A 129 14.33 -3.53 -14.76
CA ASP A 129 14.67 -4.91 -14.44
C ASP A 129 14.68 -5.11 -12.93
N ASN A 130 14.28 -6.32 -12.50
CA ASN A 130 14.11 -6.59 -11.08
C ASN A 130 14.94 -7.79 -10.54
N PRO A 131 16.22 -7.95 -10.95
CA PRO A 131 16.99 -9.12 -10.57
C PRO A 131 17.34 -9.20 -9.07
N ASP A 132 17.46 -8.05 -8.42
CA ASP A 132 17.97 -7.92 -7.05
C ASP A 132 16.88 -7.64 -5.99
N LEU A 133 15.62 -7.74 -6.38
CA LEU A 133 14.52 -7.47 -5.48
C LEU A 133 14.15 -8.69 -4.64
N VAL A 134 13.73 -8.45 -3.40
CA VAL A 134 13.42 -9.50 -2.43
C VAL A 134 12.25 -10.36 -2.90
N LYS A 135 12.45 -11.68 -2.94
CA LYS A 135 11.40 -12.68 -3.24
C LYS A 135 10.74 -13.11 -1.93
N GLU A 136 9.87 -12.29 -1.39
CA GLU A 136 9.00 -12.71 -0.30
C GLU A 136 7.55 -12.72 -0.79
N GLU A 137 6.89 -13.87 -0.66
CA GLU A 137 5.46 -13.95 -0.90
C GLU A 137 4.71 -13.49 0.35
N PRO A 138 3.72 -12.59 0.21
CA PRO A 138 2.83 -12.27 1.31
C PRO A 138 2.05 -13.51 1.74
N GLU A 139 1.80 -13.63 3.05
CA GLU A 139 1.02 -14.74 3.60
C GLU A 139 -0.28 -14.96 2.86
N THR A 140 -0.58 -16.22 2.57
CA THR A 140 -1.83 -16.60 1.92
C THR A 140 -2.98 -16.42 2.91
N LEU A 141 -4.00 -15.67 2.54
CA LEU A 141 -5.24 -15.64 3.30
C LEU A 141 -5.92 -16.99 3.15
N PHE A 142 -6.27 -17.62 4.29
CA PHE A 142 -7.05 -18.84 4.27
C PHE A 142 -8.43 -18.57 3.66
N THR A 143 -8.79 -19.33 2.63
CA THR A 143 -10.18 -19.45 2.21
C THR A 143 -10.82 -20.53 3.07
N GLN A 144 -11.69 -20.15 3.99
CA GLN A 144 -12.55 -21.13 4.68
C GLN A 144 -13.75 -21.42 3.78
N ASP A 145 -13.96 -22.70 3.49
CA ASP A 145 -15.11 -23.15 2.70
C ASP A 145 -16.44 -23.09 3.49
N ASP A 146 -16.36 -22.93 4.83
CA ASP A 146 -17.51 -22.90 5.75
C ASP A 146 -17.96 -21.48 6.10
N ARG A 147 -17.99 -20.56 5.13
CA ARG A 147 -18.44 -19.19 5.36
C ARG A 147 -19.95 -19.16 5.58
N GLN A 148 -20.37 -18.60 6.71
CA GLN A 148 -21.76 -18.27 6.97
C GLN A 148 -21.98 -16.76 6.85
N LEU A 149 -23.12 -16.35 6.27
CA LEU A 149 -23.54 -14.97 6.28
C LEU A 149 -23.90 -14.57 7.72
N VAL A 150 -23.11 -13.70 8.31
CA VAL A 150 -23.31 -13.23 9.70
C VAL A 150 -24.19 -11.99 9.74
N SER A 151 -23.96 -11.06 8.80
CA SER A 151 -24.72 -9.81 8.69
C SER A 151 -24.64 -9.24 7.29
N THR A 152 -25.57 -8.33 7.01
CA THR A 152 -25.57 -7.52 5.78
C THR A 152 -25.44 -6.06 6.19
N TYR A 153 -24.56 -5.34 5.52
CA TYR A 153 -24.36 -3.90 5.70
C TYR A 153 -24.58 -3.19 4.36
N THR A 154 -25.38 -2.13 4.39
CA THR A 154 -25.54 -1.25 3.24
C THR A 154 -24.52 -0.11 3.34
N VAL A 155 -23.60 -0.04 2.40
CA VAL A 155 -22.58 1.00 2.37
C VAL A 155 -23.25 2.34 2.06
N PRO A 156 -23.24 3.33 2.97
CA PRO A 156 -23.74 4.66 2.69
C PRO A 156 -22.80 5.40 1.74
N TYR A 157 -23.31 6.44 1.09
CA TYR A 157 -22.52 7.23 0.14
C TYR A 157 -21.24 7.83 0.76
N SER A 158 -21.28 8.15 2.04
CA SER A 158 -20.13 8.68 2.79
C SER A 158 -18.95 7.72 2.93
N ASP A 159 -19.18 6.43 2.73
CA ASP A 159 -18.16 5.38 2.87
C ASP A 159 -17.57 4.97 1.50
N ILE A 160 -17.95 5.69 0.44
CA ILE A 160 -17.47 5.46 -0.94
C ILE A 160 -16.48 6.57 -1.30
N ASP A 161 -15.19 6.22 -1.43
CA ASP A 161 -14.13 7.13 -1.92
C ASP A 161 -14.08 7.18 -3.45
#